data_c85dffd5d4b132e751885584287468d1
#
_entry.id   c85dffd5d4b132e751885584287468d1
#
_cell.length_a   1.000
_cell.length_b   1.000
_cell.length_c   1.000
_cell.angle_alpha   90.00
_cell.angle_beta   90.00
_cell.angle_gamma   90.00
#
_symmetry.space_group_name_H-M   'P 1'
#
loop_
_entity.id
_entity.type
_entity.pdbx_description
1 polymer ?
#
loop_
_entity_poly.entity_id
_entity_poly.type
_entity_poly.pdbx_seq_one_letter_code
_entity_poly.pdbx_strand_id
1 'polypeptide(L)'
;MPCLALLTTGGTIAGTGAMNRYTAAQLGGQDLLAAVPGLGALADLRIAEVFALDSRDLTPAHWLQLAARIRALINDPSVDGIVITHGTDTLEETAFALHLLLPAHKPVVLTAAMRPSTALSADGPLNLLQAAKVALSPESIGRGV
;
A
#
# COMPACT_ATOMS: atom_id res chain seq x y z
N MET A 1 9.72 6.47 17.48
CA MET A 1 8.99 6.92 16.26
C MET A 1 7.75 6.04 16.11
N PRO A 2 6.66 6.50 15.48
CA PRO A 2 5.55 5.62 15.15
C PRO A 2 6.01 4.50 14.19
N CYS A 3 5.33 3.37 14.21
CA CYS A 3 5.63 2.23 13.35
C CYS A 3 4.56 2.12 12.25
N LEU A 4 5.00 2.17 11.01
CA LEU A 4 4.14 2.03 9.82
C LEU A 4 4.39 0.67 9.14
N ALA A 5 3.35 -0.13 9.01
CA ALA A 5 3.41 -1.33 8.20
C ALA A 5 3.10 -0.99 6.73
N LEU A 6 4.02 -1.34 5.83
CA LEU A 6 3.86 -1.20 4.39
C LEU A 6 3.69 -2.59 3.77
N LEU A 7 2.50 -2.86 3.25
CA LEU A 7 2.19 -4.07 2.51
C LEU A 7 2.22 -3.79 1.00
N THR A 8 2.95 -4.59 0.24
CA THR A 8 2.97 -4.46 -1.21
C THR A 8 2.18 -5.60 -1.86
N THR A 9 1.33 -5.26 -2.83
CA THR A 9 0.55 -6.23 -3.60
C THR A 9 0.89 -6.24 -5.09
N GLY A 10 1.80 -5.35 -5.52
CA GLY A 10 2.17 -5.17 -6.92
C GLY A 10 1.55 -3.90 -7.53
N GLY A 11 1.03 -4.01 -8.75
CA GLY A 11 0.42 -2.89 -9.48
C GLY A 11 1.42 -1.95 -10.15
N THR A 12 0.92 -0.84 -10.72
CA THR A 12 1.71 0.15 -11.47
C THR A 12 2.72 0.89 -10.61
N ILE A 13 2.42 1.10 -9.34
CA ILE A 13 3.33 1.77 -8.40
C ILE A 13 4.67 1.00 -8.26
N ALA A 14 4.63 -0.32 -8.43
CA ALA A 14 5.78 -1.20 -8.49
C ALA A 14 6.18 -1.56 -9.93
N GLY A 15 5.59 -0.93 -10.93
CA GLY A 15 5.84 -1.20 -12.34
C GLY A 15 7.06 -0.48 -12.88
N THR A 16 7.72 -1.08 -13.85
CA THR A 16 8.87 -0.53 -14.57
C THR A 16 8.64 -0.55 -16.08
N GLY A 17 9.33 0.33 -16.81
CA GLY A 17 9.24 0.42 -18.26
C GLY A 17 8.68 1.75 -18.77
N ALA A 18 8.53 1.89 -20.09
CA ALA A 18 7.92 3.07 -20.70
C ALA A 18 6.41 3.08 -20.50
N MET A 19 5.79 4.27 -20.45
CA MET A 19 4.35 4.46 -20.20
C MET A 19 3.42 3.57 -21.04
N ASN A 20 3.83 3.23 -22.25
CA ASN A 20 3.04 2.39 -23.18
C ASN A 20 3.45 0.92 -23.20
N ARG A 21 4.48 0.53 -22.44
CA ARG A 21 5.03 -0.84 -22.39
C ARG A 21 5.66 -1.12 -21.03
N TYR A 22 4.99 -0.83 -19.94
CA TYR A 22 5.48 -1.17 -18.61
C TYR A 22 4.97 -2.56 -18.18
N THR A 23 5.72 -3.20 -17.28
CA THR A 23 5.30 -4.41 -16.60
C THR A 23 4.99 -4.05 -15.15
N ALA A 24 3.78 -4.38 -14.69
CA ALA A 24 3.38 -4.17 -13.30
C ALA A 24 4.16 -5.07 -12.34
N ALA A 25 4.21 -4.69 -11.06
CA ALA A 25 4.73 -5.51 -9.96
C ALA A 25 6.21 -5.95 -10.10
N GLN A 26 7.08 -5.09 -10.67
CA GLN A 26 8.49 -5.41 -10.87
C GLN A 26 9.40 -4.97 -9.71
N LEU A 27 8.98 -3.99 -8.90
CA LEU A 27 9.75 -3.47 -7.78
C LEU A 27 9.25 -4.05 -6.45
N GLY A 28 10.18 -4.50 -5.63
CA GLY A 28 9.90 -4.89 -4.26
C GLY A 28 9.68 -3.69 -3.33
N GLY A 29 9.22 -3.96 -2.13
CA GLY A 29 8.96 -2.90 -1.13
C GLY A 29 10.20 -2.08 -0.77
N GLN A 30 11.40 -2.66 -0.79
CA GLN A 30 12.65 -1.95 -0.53
C GLN A 30 12.99 -0.95 -1.63
N ASP A 31 12.73 -1.30 -2.89
CA ASP A 31 12.97 -0.40 -4.02
C ASP A 31 12.00 0.79 -3.97
N LEU A 32 10.75 0.55 -3.59
CA LEU A 32 9.75 1.62 -3.38
C LEU A 32 10.20 2.59 -2.28
N LEU A 33 10.80 2.07 -1.19
CA LEU A 33 11.32 2.92 -0.12
C LEU A 33 12.50 3.78 -0.58
N ALA A 34 13.42 3.21 -1.36
CA ALA A 34 14.56 3.94 -1.89
C ALA A 34 14.12 5.11 -2.79
N ALA A 35 12.96 4.96 -3.44
CA ALA A 35 12.36 6.00 -4.27
C ALA A 35 11.62 7.11 -3.49
N VAL A 36 11.44 6.96 -2.16
CA VAL A 36 10.68 7.92 -1.33
C VAL A 36 11.56 8.49 -0.21
N PRO A 37 12.44 9.44 -0.51
CA PRO A 37 13.21 10.13 0.53
C PRO A 37 12.29 10.79 1.55
N GLY A 38 12.58 10.59 2.83
CA GLY A 38 11.79 11.16 3.93
C GLY A 38 10.71 10.23 4.51
N LEU A 39 10.39 9.10 3.87
CA LEU A 39 9.46 8.14 4.47
C LEU A 39 10.02 7.58 5.79
N GLY A 40 11.31 7.23 5.83
CA GLY A 40 12.00 6.79 7.04
C GLY A 40 12.15 7.87 8.13
N ALA A 41 11.94 9.14 7.79
CA ALA A 41 11.90 10.22 8.78
C ALA A 41 10.51 10.36 9.45
N LEU A 42 9.46 9.76 8.86
CA LEU A 42 8.09 9.79 9.40
C LEU A 42 7.85 8.66 10.40
N ALA A 43 8.39 7.47 10.14
CA ALA A 43 8.08 6.27 10.90
C ALA A 43 9.18 5.21 10.78
N ASP A 44 9.23 4.32 11.77
CA ASP A 44 9.88 3.02 11.63
C ASP A 44 9.05 2.14 10.69
N LEU A 45 9.68 1.54 9.69
CA LEU A 45 8.96 0.87 8.60
C LEU A 45 9.07 -0.64 8.71
N ARG A 46 7.92 -1.31 8.68
CA ARG A 46 7.81 -2.77 8.53
C ARG A 46 7.25 -3.09 7.16
N ILE A 47 8.08 -3.63 6.29
CA ILE A 47 7.72 -3.91 4.91
C ILE A 47 7.47 -5.40 4.74
N ALA A 48 6.36 -5.75 4.09
CA ALA A 48 6.07 -7.11 3.70
C ALA A 48 5.43 -7.14 2.31
N GLU A 49 6.00 -7.95 1.43
CA GLU A 49 5.35 -8.29 0.17
C GLU A 49 4.30 -9.36 0.44
N VAL A 50 3.05 -9.07 0.08
CA VAL A 50 1.94 -10.01 0.20
C VAL A 50 1.71 -10.70 -1.14
N PHE A 51 1.72 -9.92 -2.22
CA PHE A 51 1.62 -10.37 -3.60
C PHE A 51 2.53 -9.53 -4.49
N ALA A 52 2.83 -10.04 -5.67
CA ALA A 52 3.45 -9.34 -6.78
C ALA A 52 2.58 -9.55 -8.04
N LEU A 53 1.33 -9.04 -8.00
CA LEU A 53 0.31 -9.28 -9.01
C LEU A 53 -0.13 -7.98 -9.69
N ASP A 54 -0.61 -8.11 -10.93
CA ASP A 54 -1.49 -7.11 -11.52
C ASP A 54 -2.83 -7.15 -10.77
N SER A 55 -3.41 -6.00 -10.45
CA SER A 55 -4.64 -5.96 -9.65
C SER A 55 -5.84 -6.62 -10.34
N ARG A 56 -5.82 -6.73 -11.67
CA ARG A 56 -6.82 -7.48 -12.46
C ARG A 56 -6.85 -8.97 -12.16
N ASP A 57 -5.73 -9.52 -11.67
CA ASP A 57 -5.59 -10.94 -11.36
C ASP A 57 -5.98 -11.26 -9.91
N LEU A 58 -6.37 -10.25 -9.13
CA LEU A 58 -6.83 -10.46 -7.77
C LEU A 58 -8.19 -11.16 -7.75
N THR A 59 -8.31 -12.09 -6.83
CA THR A 59 -9.53 -12.88 -6.60
C THR A 59 -10.04 -12.66 -5.18
N PRO A 60 -11.27 -13.03 -4.85
CA PRO A 60 -11.77 -12.99 -3.48
C PRO A 60 -10.88 -13.72 -2.47
N ALA A 61 -10.21 -14.79 -2.87
CA ALA A 61 -9.26 -15.51 -2.00
C ALA A 61 -8.05 -14.62 -1.63
N HIS A 62 -7.56 -13.80 -2.56
CA HIS A 62 -6.49 -12.83 -2.29
C HIS A 62 -6.96 -11.75 -1.32
N TRP A 63 -8.20 -11.25 -1.43
CA TRP A 63 -8.75 -10.29 -0.47
C TRP A 63 -8.85 -10.87 0.94
N LEU A 64 -9.28 -12.13 1.08
CA LEU A 64 -9.33 -12.79 2.38
C LEU A 64 -7.93 -12.97 2.98
N GLN A 65 -6.95 -13.36 2.16
CA GLN A 65 -5.56 -13.48 2.59
C GLN A 65 -4.98 -12.13 3.03
N LEU A 66 -5.21 -11.07 2.25
CA LEU A 66 -4.79 -9.72 2.58
C LEU A 66 -5.45 -9.23 3.87
N ALA A 67 -6.76 -9.44 4.01
CA ALA A 67 -7.52 -9.08 5.22
C ALA A 67 -6.97 -9.79 6.47
N ALA A 68 -6.61 -11.07 6.37
CA ALA A 68 -6.01 -11.81 7.48
C ALA A 68 -4.67 -11.20 7.92
N ARG A 69 -3.82 -10.81 6.96
CA ARG A 69 -2.53 -10.14 7.24
C ARG A 69 -2.74 -8.78 7.90
N ILE A 70 -3.67 -7.98 7.37
CA ILE A 70 -3.97 -6.64 7.92
C ILE A 70 -4.56 -6.77 9.33
N ARG A 71 -5.45 -7.73 9.57
CA ARG A 71 -6.04 -7.96 10.90
C ARG A 71 -4.98 -8.30 11.95
N ALA A 72 -3.96 -9.07 11.59
CA ALA A 72 -2.83 -9.34 12.47
C ALA A 72 -2.07 -8.05 12.84
N LEU A 73 -1.86 -7.14 11.87
CA LEU A 73 -1.21 -5.85 12.10
C LEU A 73 -2.10 -4.88 12.89
N ILE A 74 -3.41 -4.89 12.67
CA ILE A 74 -4.36 -4.10 13.47
C ILE A 74 -4.28 -4.50 14.94
N ASN A 75 -4.11 -5.78 15.24
CA ASN A 75 -4.01 -6.31 16.61
C ASN A 75 -2.61 -6.20 17.21
N ASP A 76 -1.58 -5.85 16.43
CA ASP A 76 -0.21 -5.66 16.94
C ASP A 76 -0.08 -4.25 17.56
N PRO A 77 0.09 -4.12 18.91
CA PRO A 77 0.18 -2.81 19.56
C PRO A 77 1.41 -2.00 19.16
N SER A 78 2.38 -2.60 18.51
CA SER A 78 3.60 -1.93 18.04
C SER A 78 3.47 -1.33 16.64
N VAL A 79 2.30 -1.46 15.97
CA VAL A 79 2.00 -0.87 14.67
C VAL A 79 1.00 0.26 14.86
N ASP A 80 1.28 1.45 14.34
CA ASP A 80 0.43 2.63 14.46
C ASP A 80 -0.45 2.87 13.24
N GLY A 81 0.02 2.49 12.06
CA GLY A 81 -0.73 2.64 10.81
C GLY A 81 -0.32 1.60 9.76
N ILE A 82 -1.17 1.41 8.77
CA ILE A 82 -0.96 0.42 7.71
C ILE A 82 -1.17 1.09 6.36
N VAL A 83 -0.21 0.94 5.45
CA VAL A 83 -0.31 1.37 4.04
C VAL A 83 -0.22 0.15 3.14
N ILE A 84 -1.03 0.13 2.11
CA ILE A 84 -1.05 -0.94 1.10
C ILE A 84 -0.80 -0.30 -0.26
N THR A 85 0.24 -0.72 -0.96
CA THR A 85 0.41 -0.35 -2.38
C THR A 85 -0.32 -1.35 -3.25
N HIS A 86 -1.09 -0.84 -4.22
CA HIS A 86 -2.02 -1.62 -5.01
C HIS A 86 -2.01 -1.17 -6.49
N GLY A 87 -2.59 -1.96 -7.36
CA GLY A 87 -2.86 -1.56 -8.74
C GLY A 87 -4.14 -0.73 -8.85
N THR A 88 -4.24 0.10 -9.90
CA THR A 88 -5.38 1.01 -10.08
C THR A 88 -6.64 0.33 -10.61
N ASP A 89 -6.52 -0.83 -11.27
CA ASP A 89 -7.64 -1.44 -12.00
C ASP A 89 -8.75 -1.98 -11.07
N THR A 90 -8.40 -2.38 -9.84
CA THR A 90 -9.38 -2.91 -8.85
C THR A 90 -9.14 -2.33 -7.45
N LEU A 91 -8.65 -1.09 -7.39
CA LEU A 91 -8.34 -0.43 -6.12
C LEU A 91 -9.59 -0.27 -5.25
N GLU A 92 -10.68 0.22 -5.85
CA GLU A 92 -11.93 0.49 -5.15
C GLU A 92 -12.61 -0.79 -4.66
N GLU A 93 -12.59 -1.86 -5.44
CA GLU A 93 -13.15 -3.15 -5.03
C GLU A 93 -12.38 -3.73 -3.84
N THR A 94 -11.04 -3.68 -3.92
CA THR A 94 -10.20 -4.14 -2.81
C THR A 94 -10.40 -3.28 -1.57
N ALA A 95 -10.44 -1.96 -1.73
CA ALA A 95 -10.66 -1.05 -0.60
C ALA A 95 -12.01 -1.31 0.06
N PHE A 96 -13.08 -1.46 -0.72
CA PHE A 96 -14.42 -1.71 -0.20
C PHE A 96 -14.54 -3.09 0.46
N ALA A 97 -13.96 -4.13 -0.15
CA ALA A 97 -13.92 -5.46 0.43
C ALA A 97 -13.20 -5.46 1.80
N LEU A 98 -12.04 -4.81 1.88
CA LEU A 98 -11.29 -4.68 3.13
C LEU A 98 -12.05 -3.86 4.17
N HIS A 99 -12.73 -2.78 3.76
CA HIS A 99 -13.56 -1.97 4.65
C HIS A 99 -14.67 -2.79 5.33
N LEU A 100 -15.27 -3.71 4.60
CA LEU A 100 -16.31 -4.61 5.16
C LEU A 100 -15.73 -5.72 6.05
N LEU A 101 -14.50 -6.14 5.80
CA LEU A 101 -13.87 -7.29 6.46
C LEU A 101 -13.07 -6.92 7.71
N LEU A 102 -12.63 -5.67 7.86
CA LEU A 102 -11.66 -5.25 8.87
C LEU A 102 -12.31 -4.36 9.95
N PRO A 103 -11.85 -4.48 11.21
CA PRO A 103 -12.21 -3.50 12.23
C PRO A 103 -11.48 -2.18 12.00
N ALA A 104 -12.14 -1.06 12.32
CA ALA A 104 -11.63 0.30 12.10
C ALA A 104 -10.73 0.84 13.25
N HIS A 105 -10.04 -0.02 14.00
CA HIS A 105 -9.28 0.40 15.18
C HIS A 105 -7.96 1.11 14.84
N LYS A 106 -7.40 0.81 13.67
CA LYS A 106 -6.20 1.45 13.15
C LYS A 106 -6.43 1.94 11.73
N PRO A 107 -5.75 3.02 11.32
CA PRO A 107 -5.81 3.47 9.93
C PRO A 107 -5.25 2.42 8.98
N VAL A 108 -5.99 2.14 7.91
CA VAL A 108 -5.58 1.31 6.78
C VAL A 108 -5.78 2.12 5.51
N VAL A 109 -4.71 2.40 4.79
CA VAL A 109 -4.74 3.29 3.63
C VAL A 109 -4.23 2.55 2.40
N LEU A 110 -5.06 2.48 1.35
CA LEU A 110 -4.61 2.00 0.04
C LEU A 110 -4.09 3.17 -0.78
N THR A 111 -3.03 2.90 -1.54
CA THR A 111 -2.48 3.84 -2.51
C THR A 111 -2.02 3.11 -3.77
N ALA A 112 -2.03 3.83 -4.88
CA ALA A 112 -1.59 3.33 -6.17
C ALA A 112 -0.88 4.44 -6.95
N ALA A 113 -0.45 4.15 -8.18
CA ALA A 113 0.12 5.12 -9.10
C ALA A 113 -0.42 4.92 -10.51
N MET A 114 -0.62 6.02 -11.23
CA MET A 114 -1.03 5.97 -12.64
C MET A 114 0.17 5.87 -13.59
N ARG A 115 1.36 6.28 -13.13
CA ARG A 115 2.58 6.28 -13.93
C ARG A 115 3.60 5.31 -13.36
N PRO A 116 4.30 4.56 -14.21
CA PRO A 116 5.33 3.63 -13.74
C PRO A 116 6.47 4.39 -13.04
N SER A 117 7.16 3.72 -12.14
CA SER A 117 8.25 4.28 -11.32
C SER A 117 9.39 4.88 -12.17
N THR A 118 9.56 4.40 -13.40
CA THR A 118 10.58 4.86 -14.37
C THR A 118 10.15 6.08 -15.18
N ALA A 119 8.91 6.54 -15.05
CA ALA A 119 8.45 7.75 -15.73
C ALA A 119 9.06 9.01 -15.10
N LEU A 120 9.42 10.00 -15.94
CA LEU A 120 9.95 11.28 -15.46
C LEU A 120 9.02 11.99 -14.46
N SER A 121 7.70 11.81 -14.63
CA SER A 121 6.67 12.36 -13.75
C SER A 121 5.97 11.28 -12.92
N ALA A 122 6.72 10.27 -12.43
CA ALA A 122 6.17 9.21 -11.58
C ALA A 122 5.46 9.81 -10.36
N ASP A 123 4.21 9.39 -10.14
CA ASP A 123 3.36 9.86 -9.05
C ASP A 123 3.44 8.96 -7.80
N GLY A 124 3.92 7.73 -7.96
CA GLY A 124 4.01 6.74 -6.88
C GLY A 124 4.73 7.21 -5.62
N PRO A 125 5.92 7.82 -5.72
CA PRO A 125 6.66 8.30 -4.55
C PRO A 125 5.89 9.32 -3.71
N LEU A 126 5.24 10.29 -4.35
CA LEU A 126 4.43 11.28 -3.64
C LEU A 126 3.17 10.67 -3.05
N ASN A 127 2.49 9.80 -3.79
CA ASN A 127 1.28 9.12 -3.34
C ASN A 127 1.59 8.25 -2.11
N LEU A 128 2.71 7.52 -2.11
CA LEU A 128 3.13 6.70 -0.98
C LEU A 128 3.45 7.55 0.27
N LEU A 129 4.15 8.67 0.08
CA LEU A 129 4.45 9.60 1.18
C LEU A 129 3.18 10.18 1.80
N GLN A 130 2.21 10.56 0.97
CA GLN A 130 0.93 11.09 1.44
C GLN A 130 0.08 10.01 2.14
N ALA A 131 0.04 8.79 1.59
CA ALA A 131 -0.63 7.67 2.23
C ALA A 131 -0.05 7.37 3.63
N ALA A 132 1.28 7.43 3.77
CA ALA A 132 1.93 7.26 5.07
C ALA A 132 1.53 8.35 6.08
N LYS A 133 1.46 9.61 5.64
CA LYS A 133 0.99 10.72 6.50
C LYS A 133 -0.46 10.53 6.95
N VAL A 134 -1.33 10.09 6.03
CA VAL A 134 -2.74 9.79 6.35
C VAL A 134 -2.82 8.62 7.33
N ALA A 135 -2.07 7.54 7.10
CA ALA A 135 -2.07 6.37 7.99
C ALA A 135 -1.54 6.66 9.40
N LEU A 136 -0.73 7.69 9.56
CA LEU A 136 -0.19 8.11 10.86
C LEU A 136 -0.97 9.28 11.48
N SER A 137 -2.01 9.77 10.81
CA SER A 137 -2.85 10.86 11.32
C SER A 137 -3.88 10.34 12.34
N PRO A 138 -3.98 10.96 13.53
CA PRO A 138 -5.01 10.60 14.52
C PRO A 138 -6.44 10.72 13.97
N GLU A 139 -6.68 11.63 13.02
CA GLU A 139 -7.99 11.84 12.40
C GLU A 139 -8.42 10.67 11.50
N SER A 140 -7.50 9.80 11.14
CA SER A 140 -7.79 8.60 10.32
C SER A 140 -8.27 7.41 11.16
N ILE A 141 -8.10 7.46 12.49
CA ILE A 141 -8.54 6.38 13.39
C ILE A 141 -10.07 6.29 13.37
N GLY A 142 -10.59 5.08 13.23
CA GLY A 142 -12.04 4.82 13.24
C GLY A 142 -12.73 5.03 11.89
N ARG A 143 -11.98 5.38 10.82
CA ARG A 143 -12.59 5.63 9.51
C ARG A 143 -12.66 4.39 8.60
N GLY A 144 -12.03 3.29 9.01
CA GLY A 144 -11.95 2.06 8.22
C GLY A 144 -10.81 2.09 7.22
N VAL A 145 -11.08 1.63 6.00
CA VAL A 145 -10.12 1.56 4.91
C VAL A 145 -10.43 2.66 3.90
#